data_4e058c9226c4ffcb7b3df5a479a1bbd5
#
_entry.id   4e058c9226c4ffcb7b3df5a479a1bbd5
#
_cell.length_a   1.000
_cell.length_b   1.000
_cell.length_c   1.000
_cell.angle_alpha   90.00
_cell.angle_beta   90.00
_cell.angle_gamma   90.00
#
_symmetry.space_group_name_H-M   'P 1'
#
loop_
_entity.id
_entity.type
_entity.pdbx_description
1 polymer ?
#
loop_
_entity_poly.entity_id
_entity_poly.type
_entity_poly.pdbx_seq_one_letter_code
_entity_poly.pdbx_strand_id
1 'polypeptide(L)'
;MKRYQVGIIGGTGMVGQRFVALLENHPWFQLTAIAASARSAGKSYWEAVCDRWALDIPCPEAAKSLTVLDAEADAVKLAGMVDFCFCAVDMPKDAIRALEETYAKLECPIVSNNSAHRWTEDVPMVVPEINAEHLAVIEAQRKRLGTKRGFIAVKSNCSLQSYVPALHPLMKYGLERALVCTYQAISGAGKTFQRWPEMVDNCIPYIGGEEEKSEQEPLKLWGRVENGRIVKAEGPAITAQCFRVACQDGHMAAVFMKFKDGCKPSIEQIKADWAAFRGPAQELQLPSAPKQFLHYFEEPDRPQTRLDRMLERGMAVSLGRLREDTQYDYKFVGLSHNTLRGAAGGAVLLAELLCANGYIQQV
;
A
#
# COMPACT_ATOMS: atom_id res chain seq x y z
N MET A 1 13.40 19.14 -14.64
CA MET A 1 13.14 17.82 -15.27
C MET A 1 11.71 17.79 -15.77
N LYS A 2 11.44 17.16 -16.93
CA LYS A 2 10.07 16.88 -17.38
C LYS A 2 9.43 15.92 -16.37
N ARG A 3 8.19 16.16 -15.93
CA ARG A 3 7.48 15.28 -15.02
C ARG A 3 6.81 14.15 -15.79
N TYR A 4 6.69 12.97 -15.17
CA TYR A 4 5.88 11.88 -15.71
C TYR A 4 4.41 12.27 -15.74
N GLN A 5 3.72 12.01 -16.85
CA GLN A 5 2.30 12.23 -17.01
C GLN A 5 1.54 11.05 -16.39
N VAL A 6 0.64 11.30 -15.45
CA VAL A 6 0.02 10.25 -14.65
C VAL A 6 -1.49 10.25 -14.79
N GLY A 7 -2.05 9.05 -14.98
CA GLY A 7 -3.48 8.80 -14.93
C GLY A 7 -3.92 8.18 -13.59
N ILE A 8 -5.18 8.39 -13.22
CA ILE A 8 -5.82 7.70 -12.09
C ILE A 8 -7.07 7.01 -12.59
N ILE A 9 -7.12 5.68 -12.50
CA ILE A 9 -8.30 4.85 -12.79
C ILE A 9 -9.00 4.57 -11.45
N GLY A 10 -10.27 4.98 -11.34
CA GLY A 10 -11.01 4.97 -10.06
C GLY A 10 -10.83 6.26 -9.25
N GLY A 11 -10.50 7.39 -9.90
CA GLY A 11 -10.18 8.67 -9.26
C GLY A 11 -11.27 9.27 -8.39
N THR A 12 -12.53 8.86 -8.53
CA THR A 12 -13.66 9.41 -7.76
C THR A 12 -13.91 8.72 -6.41
N GLY A 13 -13.32 7.55 -6.17
CA GLY A 13 -13.36 6.85 -4.89
C GLY A 13 -12.42 7.47 -3.85
N MET A 14 -12.55 7.09 -2.57
CA MET A 14 -11.75 7.66 -1.46
C MET A 14 -10.24 7.53 -1.69
N VAL A 15 -9.77 6.36 -2.16
CA VAL A 15 -8.35 6.14 -2.47
C VAL A 15 -7.93 6.95 -3.71
N GLY A 16 -8.80 7.05 -4.73
CA GLY A 16 -8.58 7.88 -5.90
C GLY A 16 -8.43 9.37 -5.53
N GLN A 17 -9.29 9.88 -4.67
CA GLN A 17 -9.18 11.25 -4.14
C GLN A 17 -7.85 11.46 -3.39
N ARG A 18 -7.39 10.45 -2.64
CA ARG A 18 -6.09 10.50 -1.96
C ARG A 18 -4.93 10.58 -2.95
N PHE A 19 -4.98 9.85 -4.09
CA PHE A 19 -4.00 9.99 -5.16
C PHE A 19 -4.00 11.40 -5.74
N VAL A 20 -5.18 11.96 -6.04
CA VAL A 20 -5.30 13.35 -6.56
C VAL A 20 -4.62 14.33 -5.62
N ALA A 21 -4.85 14.22 -4.32
CA ALA A 21 -4.23 15.06 -3.30
C ALA A 21 -2.71 14.88 -3.21
N LEU A 22 -2.21 13.64 -3.28
CA LEU A 22 -0.77 13.34 -3.18
C LEU A 22 0.02 13.75 -4.42
N LEU A 23 -0.63 13.83 -5.58
CA LEU A 23 0.01 14.25 -6.83
C LEU A 23 0.07 15.78 -6.97
N GLU A 24 -0.63 16.53 -6.11
CA GLU A 24 -0.49 17.98 -6.07
C GLU A 24 0.95 18.35 -5.70
N ASN A 25 1.60 19.12 -6.56
CA ASN A 25 3.00 19.54 -6.39
C ASN A 25 4.02 18.39 -6.22
N HIS A 26 3.69 17.17 -6.67
CA HIS A 26 4.65 16.06 -6.61
C HIS A 26 5.87 16.37 -7.53
N PRO A 27 7.11 16.16 -7.05
CA PRO A 27 8.30 16.58 -7.81
C PRO A 27 8.49 15.82 -9.13
N TRP A 28 8.07 14.54 -9.20
CA TRP A 28 8.25 13.68 -10.37
C TRP A 28 6.99 13.48 -11.19
N PHE A 29 5.80 13.57 -10.59
CA PHE A 29 4.52 13.18 -11.19
C PHE A 29 3.62 14.37 -11.41
N GLN A 30 2.92 14.38 -12.55
CA GLN A 30 1.91 15.37 -12.89
C GLN A 30 0.62 14.63 -13.24
N LEU A 31 -0.45 14.88 -12.51
CA LEU A 31 -1.77 14.36 -12.82
C LEU A 31 -2.29 15.01 -14.11
N THR A 32 -2.59 14.19 -15.12
CA THR A 32 -3.08 14.66 -16.44
C THR A 32 -4.39 14.05 -16.86
N ALA A 33 -4.75 12.88 -16.31
CA ALA A 33 -5.98 12.21 -16.66
C ALA A 33 -6.62 11.52 -15.44
N ILE A 34 -7.94 11.55 -15.38
CA ILE A 34 -8.73 10.83 -14.35
C ILE A 34 -9.80 10.03 -15.09
N ALA A 35 -9.92 8.75 -14.72
CA ALA A 35 -11.00 7.90 -15.19
C ALA A 35 -11.79 7.32 -14.02
N ALA A 36 -13.07 7.07 -14.26
CA ALA A 36 -13.99 6.44 -13.32
C ALA A 36 -15.07 5.65 -14.06
N SER A 37 -16.13 5.24 -13.38
CA SER A 37 -17.26 4.57 -14.01
C SER A 37 -18.01 5.50 -14.98
N ALA A 38 -18.74 4.92 -15.93
CA ALA A 38 -19.59 5.62 -16.90
C ALA A 38 -20.50 6.70 -16.27
N ARG A 39 -20.94 6.52 -15.01
CA ARG A 39 -21.77 7.52 -14.28
C ARG A 39 -21.06 8.86 -14.06
N SER A 40 -19.74 8.86 -13.99
CA SER A 40 -18.92 10.06 -13.77
C SER A 40 -18.28 10.57 -15.05
N ALA A 41 -18.23 9.77 -16.11
CA ALA A 41 -17.63 10.13 -17.38
C ALA A 41 -18.28 11.37 -18.01
N GLY A 42 -17.47 12.21 -18.64
CA GLY A 42 -17.89 13.45 -19.29
C GLY A 42 -18.06 14.65 -18.35
N LYS A 43 -18.12 14.46 -17.03
CA LYS A 43 -18.17 15.53 -16.03
C LYS A 43 -16.78 16.09 -15.74
N SER A 44 -16.70 17.33 -15.26
CA SER A 44 -15.49 17.78 -14.59
C SER A 44 -15.26 16.96 -13.32
N TYR A 45 -14.00 16.83 -12.90
CA TYR A 45 -13.69 16.08 -11.69
C TYR A 45 -14.41 16.62 -10.46
N TRP A 46 -14.48 17.96 -10.34
CA TRP A 46 -15.18 18.58 -9.23
C TRP A 46 -16.68 18.24 -9.22
N GLU A 47 -17.38 18.34 -10.35
CA GLU A 47 -18.78 17.92 -10.45
C GLU A 47 -18.99 16.43 -10.08
N ALA A 48 -17.99 15.59 -10.36
CA ALA A 48 -18.06 14.18 -10.04
C ALA A 48 -17.83 13.86 -8.56
N VAL A 49 -17.18 14.75 -7.78
CA VAL A 49 -16.76 14.45 -6.38
C VAL A 49 -17.23 15.47 -5.33
N CYS A 50 -17.73 16.66 -5.68
CA CYS A 50 -18.04 17.74 -4.73
C CYS A 50 -18.91 17.28 -3.54
N ASP A 51 -19.95 16.47 -3.80
CA ASP A 51 -20.87 15.96 -2.77
C ASP A 51 -20.32 14.77 -1.99
N ARG A 52 -19.15 14.26 -2.36
CA ARG A 52 -18.55 13.06 -1.77
C ARG A 52 -17.04 13.15 -1.57
N TRP A 53 -16.49 14.37 -1.60
CA TRP A 53 -15.11 14.59 -1.21
C TRP A 53 -14.91 14.15 0.24
N ALA A 54 -14.02 13.19 0.47
CA ALA A 54 -13.91 12.48 1.75
C ALA A 54 -12.66 12.88 2.55
N LEU A 55 -11.86 13.82 2.03
CA LEU A 55 -10.61 14.24 2.68
C LEU A 55 -10.81 15.55 3.44
N ASP A 56 -10.12 15.70 4.57
CA ASP A 56 -10.13 16.92 5.41
C ASP A 56 -9.28 18.07 4.80
N ILE A 57 -8.77 17.89 3.58
CA ILE A 57 -8.03 18.89 2.82
C ILE A 57 -8.80 19.26 1.55
N PRO A 58 -8.67 20.48 1.01
CA PRO A 58 -9.36 20.89 -0.20
C PRO A 58 -8.94 20.04 -1.41
N CYS A 59 -9.86 19.93 -2.38
CA CYS A 59 -9.54 19.32 -3.67
C CYS A 59 -8.54 20.23 -4.43
N PRO A 60 -7.43 19.67 -4.97
CA PRO A 60 -6.47 20.44 -5.77
C PRO A 60 -7.12 21.18 -6.95
N GLU A 61 -6.83 22.48 -7.08
CA GLU A 61 -7.46 23.31 -8.11
C GLU A 61 -7.18 22.79 -9.53
N ALA A 62 -5.96 22.36 -9.81
CA ALA A 62 -5.59 21.80 -11.10
C ALA A 62 -6.37 20.53 -11.49
N ALA A 63 -6.86 19.77 -10.51
CA ALA A 63 -7.64 18.57 -10.76
C ALA A 63 -9.12 18.87 -11.02
N LYS A 64 -9.67 19.95 -10.48
CA LYS A 64 -11.12 20.25 -10.52
C LYS A 64 -11.68 20.32 -11.93
N SER A 65 -10.93 20.86 -12.87
CA SER A 65 -11.34 21.09 -14.27
C SER A 65 -11.07 19.90 -15.19
N LEU A 66 -10.35 18.86 -14.72
CA LEU A 66 -10.09 17.67 -15.53
C LEU A 66 -11.40 16.96 -15.88
N THR A 67 -11.60 16.64 -17.16
CA THR A 67 -12.72 15.82 -17.58
C THR A 67 -12.48 14.38 -17.15
N VAL A 68 -13.45 13.80 -16.45
CA VAL A 68 -13.44 12.39 -16.07
C VAL A 68 -13.72 11.53 -17.30
N LEU A 69 -12.81 10.60 -17.59
CA LEU A 69 -12.95 9.63 -18.67
C LEU A 69 -13.70 8.37 -18.18
N ASP A 70 -14.26 7.60 -19.08
CA ASP A 70 -14.75 6.25 -18.77
C ASP A 70 -13.57 5.29 -18.69
N ALA A 71 -13.46 4.54 -17.58
CA ALA A 71 -12.33 3.66 -17.33
C ALA A 71 -12.20 2.50 -18.33
N GLU A 72 -13.30 2.07 -18.94
CA GLU A 72 -13.33 0.97 -19.93
C GLU A 72 -13.40 1.52 -21.36
N ALA A 73 -14.36 2.39 -21.64
CA ALA A 73 -14.63 2.90 -22.99
C ALA A 73 -13.50 3.82 -23.50
N ASP A 74 -12.90 4.63 -22.64
CA ASP A 74 -11.82 5.57 -22.98
C ASP A 74 -10.41 5.01 -22.71
N ALA A 75 -10.23 3.70 -22.50
CA ALA A 75 -8.95 3.11 -22.10
C ALA A 75 -7.82 3.43 -23.11
N VAL A 76 -8.06 3.33 -24.41
CA VAL A 76 -7.08 3.68 -25.46
C VAL A 76 -6.69 5.14 -25.39
N LYS A 77 -7.67 6.03 -25.22
CA LYS A 77 -7.46 7.47 -25.11
C LYS A 77 -6.60 7.79 -23.88
N LEU A 78 -6.96 7.25 -22.72
CA LEU A 78 -6.24 7.49 -21.47
C LEU A 78 -4.81 6.96 -21.55
N ALA A 79 -4.60 5.72 -22.03
CA ALA A 79 -3.29 5.13 -22.20
C ALA A 79 -2.37 5.96 -23.09
N GLY A 80 -2.92 6.63 -24.11
CA GLY A 80 -2.18 7.53 -24.99
C GLY A 80 -1.84 8.90 -24.40
N MET A 81 -2.41 9.26 -23.25
CA MET A 81 -2.21 10.56 -22.59
C MET A 81 -1.16 10.52 -21.46
N VAL A 82 -0.75 9.32 -21.00
CA VAL A 82 0.01 9.17 -19.76
C VAL A 82 1.19 8.22 -19.90
N ASP A 83 2.18 8.40 -19.05
CA ASP A 83 3.31 7.47 -18.95
C ASP A 83 2.94 6.19 -18.17
N PHE A 84 2.03 6.30 -17.19
CA PHE A 84 1.47 5.20 -16.41
C PHE A 84 0.19 5.61 -15.67
N CYS A 85 -0.52 4.63 -15.09
CA CYS A 85 -1.71 4.89 -14.27
C CYS A 85 -1.61 4.28 -12.87
N PHE A 86 -2.16 4.98 -11.88
CA PHE A 86 -2.62 4.37 -10.63
C PHE A 86 -4.01 3.76 -10.84
N CYS A 87 -4.26 2.58 -10.23
CA CYS A 87 -5.56 1.93 -10.28
C CYS A 87 -6.11 1.70 -8.87
N ALA A 88 -7.33 2.22 -8.61
CA ALA A 88 -8.04 2.09 -7.34
C ALA A 88 -9.57 2.01 -7.59
N VAL A 89 -9.97 1.10 -8.45
CA VAL A 89 -11.38 0.86 -8.78
C VAL A 89 -12.06 -0.05 -7.74
N ASP A 90 -13.36 0.07 -7.61
CA ASP A 90 -14.20 -0.80 -6.80
C ASP A 90 -15.10 -1.62 -7.74
N MET A 91 -14.68 -2.81 -8.08
CA MET A 91 -15.31 -3.74 -9.02
C MET A 91 -15.05 -5.19 -8.57
N PRO A 92 -15.76 -6.20 -9.11
CA PRO A 92 -15.40 -7.59 -8.92
C PRO A 92 -13.96 -7.90 -9.34
N LYS A 93 -13.26 -8.78 -8.62
CA LYS A 93 -11.82 -9.05 -8.85
C LYS A 93 -11.48 -9.41 -10.30
N ASP A 94 -12.34 -10.21 -10.95
CA ASP A 94 -12.10 -10.64 -12.34
C ASP A 94 -12.23 -9.45 -13.32
N ALA A 95 -13.18 -8.54 -13.08
CA ALA A 95 -13.32 -7.32 -13.85
C ALA A 95 -12.10 -6.39 -13.65
N ILE A 96 -11.57 -6.29 -12.42
CA ILE A 96 -10.34 -5.54 -12.14
C ILE A 96 -9.16 -6.15 -12.89
N ARG A 97 -9.00 -7.48 -12.89
CA ARG A 97 -7.92 -8.16 -13.63
C ARG A 97 -7.99 -7.85 -15.11
N ALA A 98 -9.18 -7.97 -15.71
CA ALA A 98 -9.40 -7.70 -17.13
C ALA A 98 -9.09 -6.24 -17.48
N LEU A 99 -9.53 -5.28 -16.65
CA LEU A 99 -9.28 -3.86 -16.83
C LEU A 99 -7.77 -3.54 -16.76
N GLU A 100 -7.09 -3.99 -15.71
CA GLU A 100 -5.66 -3.74 -15.51
C GLU A 100 -4.80 -4.38 -16.62
N GLU A 101 -5.13 -5.60 -17.07
CA GLU A 101 -4.47 -6.24 -18.22
C GLU A 101 -4.75 -5.52 -19.54
N THR A 102 -5.95 -4.95 -19.71
CA THR A 102 -6.26 -4.13 -20.90
C THR A 102 -5.33 -2.93 -21.00
N TYR A 103 -5.17 -2.17 -19.91
CA TYR A 103 -4.23 -1.05 -19.89
C TYR A 103 -2.78 -1.48 -20.08
N ALA A 104 -2.36 -2.56 -19.43
CA ALA A 104 -1.01 -3.08 -19.64
C ALA A 104 -0.76 -3.47 -21.10
N LYS A 105 -1.72 -4.13 -21.78
CA LYS A 105 -1.65 -4.46 -23.21
C LYS A 105 -1.68 -3.23 -24.14
N LEU A 106 -2.21 -2.10 -23.67
CA LEU A 106 -2.12 -0.79 -24.33
C LEU A 106 -0.78 -0.08 -24.05
N GLU A 107 0.23 -0.80 -23.55
CA GLU A 107 1.55 -0.31 -23.19
C GLU A 107 1.56 0.74 -22.07
N CYS A 108 0.49 0.81 -21.26
CA CYS A 108 0.37 1.68 -20.09
C CYS A 108 0.66 0.87 -18.81
N PRO A 109 1.79 1.10 -18.12
CA PRO A 109 2.07 0.49 -16.83
C PRO A 109 1.00 0.84 -15.79
N ILE A 110 0.62 -0.15 -14.96
CA ILE A 110 -0.36 0.00 -13.89
C ILE A 110 0.29 -0.19 -12.54
N VAL A 111 0.16 0.82 -11.67
CA VAL A 111 0.50 0.70 -10.25
C VAL A 111 -0.81 0.57 -9.47
N SER A 112 -1.12 -0.66 -9.06
CA SER A 112 -2.45 -0.98 -8.54
C SER A 112 -2.50 -0.98 -7.02
N ASN A 113 -3.55 -0.35 -6.48
CA ASN A 113 -3.95 -0.44 -5.08
C ASN A 113 -4.89 -1.63 -4.81
N ASN A 114 -5.38 -2.27 -5.86
CA ASN A 114 -6.34 -3.36 -5.78
C ASN A 114 -5.70 -4.69 -5.37
N SER A 115 -6.52 -5.63 -4.90
CA SER A 115 -6.05 -6.95 -4.49
C SER A 115 -6.13 -8.00 -5.59
N ALA A 116 -6.66 -7.67 -6.77
CA ALA A 116 -7.00 -8.63 -7.81
C ALA A 116 -5.79 -9.42 -8.33
N HIS A 117 -4.65 -8.78 -8.49
CA HIS A 117 -3.41 -9.40 -8.99
C HIS A 117 -2.39 -9.77 -7.89
N ARG A 118 -2.71 -9.61 -6.59
CA ARG A 118 -1.73 -9.90 -5.52
C ARG A 118 -1.22 -11.35 -5.54
N TRP A 119 -2.03 -12.27 -6.03
CA TRP A 119 -1.69 -13.71 -6.12
C TRP A 119 -1.23 -14.16 -7.50
N THR A 120 -1.21 -13.29 -8.50
CA THR A 120 -0.63 -13.60 -9.81
C THR A 120 0.88 -13.72 -9.66
N GLU A 121 1.44 -14.84 -10.13
CA GLU A 121 2.82 -15.24 -9.83
C GLU A 121 3.88 -14.29 -10.41
N ASP A 122 3.60 -13.72 -11.60
CA ASP A 122 4.47 -12.79 -12.31
C ASP A 122 4.10 -11.30 -12.10
N VAL A 123 3.19 -11.03 -11.16
CA VAL A 123 2.87 -9.66 -10.73
C VAL A 123 3.57 -9.36 -9.41
N PRO A 124 4.49 -8.38 -9.39
CA PRO A 124 5.18 -8.02 -8.16
C PRO A 124 4.23 -7.31 -7.19
N MET A 125 4.12 -7.86 -5.97
CA MET A 125 3.50 -7.20 -4.83
C MET A 125 4.62 -6.62 -3.97
N VAL A 126 4.71 -5.28 -3.88
CA VAL A 126 5.91 -4.63 -3.36
C VAL A 126 5.62 -3.69 -2.20
N VAL A 127 6.47 -3.77 -1.20
CA VAL A 127 6.73 -2.74 -0.19
C VAL A 127 8.14 -2.21 -0.48
N PRO A 128 8.31 -0.98 -0.97
CA PRO A 128 9.57 -0.48 -1.54
C PRO A 128 10.80 -0.64 -0.65
N GLU A 129 10.61 -0.66 0.65
CA GLU A 129 11.68 -0.84 1.63
C GLU A 129 12.05 -2.31 1.90
N ILE A 130 11.23 -3.27 1.42
CA ILE A 130 11.35 -4.68 1.84
C ILE A 130 11.81 -5.58 0.69
N ASN A 131 11.18 -5.48 -0.48
CA ASN A 131 11.30 -6.48 -1.54
C ASN A 131 11.34 -5.87 -2.95
N ALA A 132 12.11 -4.81 -3.15
CA ALA A 132 12.29 -4.16 -4.45
C ALA A 132 12.80 -5.12 -5.54
N GLU A 133 13.55 -6.18 -5.18
CA GLU A 133 14.04 -7.20 -6.10
C GLU A 133 12.91 -8.00 -6.78
N HIS A 134 11.71 -8.01 -6.22
CA HIS A 134 10.56 -8.64 -6.86
C HIS A 134 10.16 -7.95 -8.17
N LEU A 135 10.60 -6.72 -8.43
CA LEU A 135 10.37 -6.03 -9.70
C LEU A 135 10.96 -6.80 -10.90
N ALA A 136 11.93 -7.66 -10.69
CA ALA A 136 12.53 -8.47 -11.74
C ALA A 136 11.53 -9.40 -12.46
N VAL A 137 10.39 -9.76 -11.84
CA VAL A 137 9.35 -10.57 -12.50
C VAL A 137 8.60 -9.81 -13.60
N ILE A 138 8.70 -8.48 -13.65
CA ILE A 138 8.06 -7.66 -14.69
C ILE A 138 8.44 -8.11 -16.09
N GLU A 139 9.68 -8.55 -16.30
CA GLU A 139 10.11 -9.03 -17.62
C GLU A 139 9.40 -10.33 -18.04
N ALA A 140 9.13 -11.23 -17.09
CA ALA A 140 8.33 -12.44 -17.36
C ALA A 140 6.87 -12.07 -17.62
N GLN A 141 6.32 -11.12 -16.86
CA GLN A 141 4.97 -10.63 -17.08
C GLN A 141 4.80 -9.97 -18.45
N ARG A 142 5.75 -9.11 -18.88
CA ARG A 142 5.75 -8.51 -20.23
C ARG A 142 5.73 -9.56 -21.32
N LYS A 143 6.52 -10.63 -21.19
CA LYS A 143 6.49 -11.76 -22.14
C LYS A 143 5.12 -12.42 -22.19
N ARG A 144 4.48 -12.68 -21.03
CA ARG A 144 3.15 -13.27 -20.97
C ARG A 144 2.08 -12.37 -21.60
N LEU A 145 2.14 -11.06 -21.33
CA LEU A 145 1.17 -10.08 -21.85
C LEU A 145 1.42 -9.68 -23.31
N GLY A 146 2.61 -9.96 -23.86
CA GLY A 146 3.03 -9.53 -25.19
C GLY A 146 3.32 -8.03 -25.28
N THR A 147 3.78 -7.41 -24.18
CA THR A 147 4.04 -5.97 -24.06
C THR A 147 5.54 -5.67 -24.03
N LYS A 148 5.89 -4.42 -24.35
CA LYS A 148 7.26 -3.90 -24.24
C LYS A 148 7.41 -2.99 -23.02
N ARG A 149 6.42 -2.15 -22.75
CA ARG A 149 6.40 -1.17 -21.67
C ARG A 149 5.36 -1.53 -20.60
N GLY A 150 4.20 -2.02 -21.02
CA GLY A 150 3.07 -2.29 -20.16
C GLY A 150 3.33 -3.43 -19.18
N PHE A 151 2.90 -3.24 -17.95
CA PHE A 151 2.92 -4.23 -16.87
C PHE A 151 1.98 -3.79 -15.74
N ILE A 152 1.78 -4.67 -14.78
CA ILE A 152 1.03 -4.43 -13.55
C ILE A 152 1.97 -4.67 -12.37
N ALA A 153 2.04 -3.72 -11.44
CA ALA A 153 2.67 -3.89 -10.14
C ALA A 153 1.67 -3.51 -9.05
N VAL A 154 1.61 -4.25 -7.96
CA VAL A 154 0.60 -4.06 -6.92
C VAL A 154 1.23 -3.77 -5.56
N LYS A 155 0.57 -2.95 -4.76
CA LYS A 155 0.91 -2.81 -3.35
C LYS A 155 0.21 -3.88 -2.49
N SER A 156 0.81 -4.22 -1.35
CA SER A 156 0.25 -5.17 -0.37
C SER A 156 -0.99 -4.62 0.35
N ASN A 157 -1.66 -5.46 1.13
CA ASN A 157 -2.76 -5.04 2.01
C ASN A 157 -2.32 -3.93 2.98
N CYS A 158 -3.27 -3.05 3.37
CA CYS A 158 -2.98 -1.89 4.20
C CYS A 158 -2.64 -2.25 5.65
N SER A 159 -3.25 -3.30 6.21
CA SER A 159 -3.00 -3.68 7.60
C SER A 159 -1.59 -4.21 7.82
N LEU A 160 -0.99 -4.84 6.80
CA LEU A 160 0.37 -5.38 6.86
C LEU A 160 1.41 -4.31 7.20
N GLN A 161 1.16 -3.07 6.78
CA GLN A 161 2.10 -1.97 6.99
C GLN A 161 2.31 -1.64 8.48
N SER A 162 1.39 -2.04 9.36
CA SER A 162 1.54 -1.84 10.80
C SER A 162 2.49 -2.83 11.49
N TYR A 163 2.86 -3.94 10.83
CA TYR A 163 3.69 -4.96 11.50
C TYR A 163 4.75 -5.63 10.62
N VAL A 164 4.49 -5.87 9.32
CA VAL A 164 5.47 -6.53 8.43
C VAL A 164 6.78 -5.76 8.34
N PRO A 165 6.79 -4.41 8.21
CA PRO A 165 8.03 -3.65 8.22
C PRO A 165 8.84 -3.81 9.51
N ALA A 166 8.18 -3.95 10.66
CA ALA A 166 8.86 -4.16 11.94
C ALA A 166 9.43 -5.58 12.09
N LEU A 167 8.76 -6.58 11.53
CA LEU A 167 9.24 -7.97 11.55
C LEU A 167 10.38 -8.20 10.55
N HIS A 168 10.39 -7.48 9.42
CA HIS A 168 11.35 -7.71 8.33
C HIS A 168 12.82 -7.64 8.78
N PRO A 169 13.32 -6.61 9.47
CA PRO A 169 14.71 -6.57 9.91
C PRO A 169 15.06 -7.66 10.94
N LEU A 170 14.06 -8.29 11.56
CA LEU A 170 14.22 -9.35 12.54
C LEU A 170 14.25 -10.75 11.95
N MET A 171 13.94 -10.90 10.65
CA MET A 171 13.99 -12.19 9.95
C MET A 171 15.38 -12.86 10.04
N LYS A 172 16.45 -12.06 10.08
CA LYS A 172 17.82 -12.54 10.23
C LYS A 172 18.09 -13.34 11.52
N TYR A 173 17.25 -13.16 12.54
CA TYR A 173 17.32 -13.91 13.80
C TYR A 173 16.47 -15.19 13.77
N GLY A 174 15.97 -15.59 12.60
CA GLY A 174 15.15 -16.79 12.49
C GLY A 174 13.80 -16.66 13.18
N LEU A 175 13.06 -15.59 12.87
CA LEU A 175 11.66 -15.45 13.27
C LEU A 175 10.87 -16.70 12.84
N GLU A 176 10.32 -17.45 13.81
CA GLU A 176 9.64 -18.72 13.58
C GLU A 176 8.14 -18.55 13.40
N ARG A 177 7.51 -17.75 14.27
CA ARG A 177 6.07 -17.52 14.25
C ARG A 177 5.70 -16.15 14.82
N ALA A 178 4.56 -15.64 14.35
CA ALA A 178 3.93 -14.45 14.88
C ALA A 178 2.43 -14.62 15.04
N LEU A 179 1.87 -14.10 16.13
CA LEU A 179 0.45 -13.89 16.31
C LEU A 179 0.18 -12.40 16.17
N VAL A 180 -0.81 -12.03 15.35
CA VAL A 180 -1.11 -10.64 15.02
C VAL A 180 -2.60 -10.36 15.23
N CYS A 181 -2.92 -9.44 16.14
CA CYS A 181 -4.26 -8.89 16.27
C CYS A 181 -4.29 -7.49 15.67
N THR A 182 -5.05 -7.28 14.58
CA THR A 182 -5.15 -5.97 13.95
C THR A 182 -6.39 -5.20 14.38
N TYR A 183 -6.24 -3.90 14.61
CA TYR A 183 -7.31 -2.95 14.91
C TYR A 183 -7.42 -1.96 13.75
N GLN A 184 -8.38 -2.21 12.85
CA GLN A 184 -8.45 -1.52 11.57
C GLN A 184 -9.47 -0.39 11.57
N ALA A 185 -9.03 0.80 11.19
CA ALA A 185 -9.83 2.02 11.07
C ALA A 185 -10.91 1.90 9.98
N ILE A 186 -12.01 2.65 10.13
CA ILE A 186 -13.18 2.61 9.24
C ILE A 186 -12.88 3.09 7.82
N SER A 187 -11.90 3.98 7.63
CA SER A 187 -11.47 4.41 6.28
C SER A 187 -10.89 3.27 5.44
N GLY A 188 -10.42 2.18 6.07
CA GLY A 188 -10.05 0.95 5.38
C GLY A 188 -11.22 0.27 4.64
N ALA A 189 -12.47 0.55 5.04
CA ALA A 189 -13.69 0.16 4.34
C ALA A 189 -14.20 1.25 3.37
N GLY A 190 -13.42 2.31 3.11
CA GLY A 190 -13.86 3.44 2.29
C GLY A 190 -14.98 4.28 2.91
N LYS A 191 -15.09 4.28 4.24
CA LYS A 191 -16.20 4.93 4.96
C LYS A 191 -15.70 5.98 5.95
N THR A 192 -16.58 6.91 6.29
CA THR A 192 -16.44 7.88 7.38
C THR A 192 -17.50 7.61 8.43
N PHE A 193 -17.38 8.16 9.64
CA PHE A 193 -18.42 8.04 10.67
C PHE A 193 -19.77 8.62 10.24
N GLN A 194 -19.79 9.64 9.37
CA GLN A 194 -21.03 10.16 8.81
C GLN A 194 -21.76 9.16 7.90
N ARG A 195 -21.00 8.32 7.18
CA ARG A 195 -21.54 7.30 6.27
C ARG A 195 -21.66 5.92 6.89
N TRP A 196 -21.17 5.76 8.10
CA TRP A 196 -21.24 4.55 8.89
C TRP A 196 -21.36 4.86 10.37
N PRO A 197 -22.48 5.49 10.79
CA PRO A 197 -22.69 5.93 12.18
C PRO A 197 -22.70 4.77 13.18
N GLU A 198 -23.05 3.54 12.76
CA GLU A 198 -23.06 2.33 13.59
C GLU A 198 -21.68 1.92 14.09
N MET A 199 -20.62 2.50 13.53
CA MET A 199 -19.24 2.28 14.01
C MET A 199 -18.84 3.20 15.16
N VAL A 200 -19.64 4.22 15.49
CA VAL A 200 -19.39 5.03 16.68
C VAL A 200 -19.62 4.16 17.93
N ASP A 201 -18.64 4.13 18.83
CA ASP A 201 -18.67 3.32 20.05
C ASP A 201 -18.86 1.80 19.78
N ASN A 202 -18.28 1.29 18.68
CA ASN A 202 -18.45 -0.11 18.26
C ASN A 202 -17.12 -0.76 17.81
N CYS A 203 -17.05 -2.08 17.96
CA CYS A 203 -15.96 -2.92 17.47
C CYS A 203 -16.54 -4.17 16.82
N ILE A 204 -16.14 -4.44 15.56
CA ILE A 204 -16.58 -5.64 14.82
C ILE A 204 -15.41 -6.62 14.77
N PRO A 205 -15.53 -7.86 15.33
CA PRO A 205 -14.45 -8.85 15.39
C PRO A 205 -14.29 -9.65 14.09
N TYR A 206 -14.60 -9.03 12.95
CA TYR A 206 -14.53 -9.68 11.64
C TYR A 206 -14.40 -8.66 10.50
N ILE A 207 -13.44 -8.91 9.60
CA ILE A 207 -13.32 -8.21 8.33
C ILE A 207 -13.08 -9.25 7.24
N GLY A 208 -14.01 -9.37 6.28
CA GLY A 208 -13.99 -10.43 5.28
C GLY A 208 -12.67 -10.58 4.53
N GLY A 209 -12.02 -11.74 4.67
CA GLY A 209 -10.77 -12.10 4.00
C GLY A 209 -9.52 -11.35 4.49
N GLU A 210 -9.59 -10.58 5.58
CA GLU A 210 -8.42 -9.84 6.09
C GLU A 210 -7.45 -10.75 6.86
N GLU A 211 -7.95 -11.75 7.56
CA GLU A 211 -7.10 -12.70 8.29
C GLU A 211 -6.24 -13.51 7.32
N GLU A 212 -6.83 -14.07 6.26
CA GLU A 212 -6.10 -14.80 5.22
C GLU A 212 -5.02 -13.91 4.56
N LYS A 213 -5.34 -12.65 4.23
CA LYS A 213 -4.35 -11.71 3.69
C LYS A 213 -3.23 -11.44 4.69
N SER A 214 -3.57 -11.26 5.97
CA SER A 214 -2.60 -11.01 7.04
C SER A 214 -1.66 -12.17 7.26
N GLU A 215 -2.11 -13.40 7.04
CA GLU A 215 -1.32 -14.61 7.19
C GLU A 215 -0.48 -14.95 5.95
N GLN A 216 -0.99 -14.66 4.75
CA GLN A 216 -0.41 -15.16 3.50
C GLN A 216 0.38 -14.12 2.69
N GLU A 217 -0.07 -12.85 2.65
CA GLU A 217 0.65 -11.82 1.88
C GLU A 217 2.09 -11.59 2.39
N PRO A 218 2.39 -11.61 3.71
CA PRO A 218 3.77 -11.48 4.19
C PRO A 218 4.69 -12.55 3.62
N LEU A 219 4.23 -13.78 3.44
CA LEU A 219 5.03 -14.86 2.85
C LEU A 219 5.39 -14.58 1.38
N LYS A 220 4.51 -13.89 0.63
CA LYS A 220 4.84 -13.43 -0.72
C LYS A 220 5.83 -12.28 -0.68
N LEU A 221 5.70 -11.33 0.26
CA LEU A 221 6.65 -10.21 0.43
C LEU A 221 8.06 -10.68 0.76
N TRP A 222 8.18 -11.73 1.58
CA TRP A 222 9.46 -12.38 1.96
C TRP A 222 9.85 -13.54 1.04
N GLY A 223 9.11 -13.72 -0.06
CA GLY A 223 9.41 -14.71 -1.07
C GLY A 223 10.66 -14.37 -1.88
N ARG A 224 10.93 -15.16 -2.89
CA ARG A 224 12.04 -14.95 -3.82
C ARG A 224 11.60 -15.10 -5.27
N VAL A 225 12.33 -14.46 -6.16
CA VAL A 225 12.08 -14.57 -7.60
C VAL A 225 12.78 -15.81 -8.13
N GLU A 226 12.03 -16.74 -8.71
CA GLU A 226 12.54 -17.95 -9.37
C GLU A 226 11.84 -18.16 -10.71
N ASN A 227 12.60 -18.32 -11.77
CA ASN A 227 12.08 -18.62 -13.11
C ASN A 227 10.96 -17.66 -13.57
N GLY A 228 11.08 -16.37 -13.25
CA GLY A 228 10.09 -15.35 -13.60
C GLY A 228 8.80 -15.36 -12.78
N ARG A 229 8.82 -15.98 -11.62
CA ARG A 229 7.71 -16.06 -10.65
C ARG A 229 8.17 -15.69 -9.26
N ILE A 230 7.24 -15.25 -8.43
CA ILE A 230 7.48 -15.05 -7.00
C ILE A 230 7.05 -16.31 -6.27
N VAL A 231 8.01 -17.01 -5.69
CA VAL A 231 7.81 -18.18 -4.82
C VAL A 231 7.72 -17.69 -3.39
N LYS A 232 6.65 -18.05 -2.69
CA LYS A 232 6.43 -17.65 -1.29
C LYS A 232 7.52 -18.21 -0.37
N ALA A 233 7.86 -17.46 0.68
CA ALA A 233 8.64 -17.99 1.79
C ALA A 233 7.84 -19.07 2.54
N GLU A 234 8.55 -20.03 3.13
CA GLU A 234 7.96 -21.10 3.95
C GLU A 234 7.57 -20.64 5.37
N GLY A 235 8.10 -19.52 5.80
CA GLY A 235 7.82 -18.93 7.10
C GLY A 235 8.22 -17.46 7.17
N PRO A 236 7.98 -16.84 8.33
CA PRO A 236 7.45 -17.35 9.60
C PRO A 236 5.98 -17.79 9.50
N ALA A 237 5.53 -18.71 10.39
CA ALA A 237 4.12 -19.02 10.53
C ALA A 237 3.39 -17.83 11.18
N ILE A 238 2.34 -17.34 10.52
CA ILE A 238 1.55 -16.21 11.02
C ILE A 238 0.12 -16.66 11.25
N THR A 239 -0.44 -16.31 12.40
CA THR A 239 -1.89 -16.37 12.66
C THR A 239 -2.41 -14.99 12.96
N ALA A 240 -3.58 -14.65 12.43
CA ALA A 240 -4.14 -13.32 12.53
C ALA A 240 -5.58 -13.31 13.02
N GLN A 241 -5.92 -12.27 13.81
CA GLN A 241 -7.28 -11.90 14.16
C GLN A 241 -7.50 -10.45 13.78
N CYS A 242 -8.54 -10.14 13.01
CA CYS A 242 -8.75 -8.81 12.45
C CYS A 242 -10.04 -8.16 12.96
N PHE A 243 -9.90 -7.00 13.60
CA PHE A 243 -11.00 -6.21 14.14
C PHE A 243 -11.20 -4.91 13.35
N ARG A 244 -12.46 -4.53 13.11
CA ARG A 244 -12.82 -3.16 12.73
C ARG A 244 -13.13 -2.37 13.99
N VAL A 245 -12.47 -1.23 14.18
CA VAL A 245 -12.62 -0.42 15.40
C VAL A 245 -13.10 1.00 15.09
N ALA A 246 -13.69 1.67 16.09
CA ALA A 246 -14.16 3.04 16.01
C ALA A 246 -13.00 4.05 15.92
N CYS A 247 -12.21 3.96 14.88
CA CYS A 247 -11.11 4.87 14.57
C CYS A 247 -11.23 5.33 13.11
N GLN A 248 -11.06 6.63 12.83
CA GLN A 248 -11.19 7.15 11.46
C GLN A 248 -10.08 6.66 10.56
N ASP A 249 -8.81 6.85 10.95
CA ASP A 249 -7.61 6.47 10.21
C ASP A 249 -6.55 5.89 11.15
N GLY A 250 -5.69 5.04 10.61
CA GLY A 250 -4.60 4.38 11.31
C GLY A 250 -4.95 2.92 11.67
N HIS A 251 -4.22 1.98 11.06
CA HIS A 251 -4.31 0.55 11.42
C HIS A 251 -3.23 0.24 12.44
N MET A 252 -3.64 -0.32 13.56
CA MET A 252 -2.76 -0.77 14.63
C MET A 252 -2.70 -2.30 14.65
N ALA A 253 -1.57 -2.85 15.08
CA ALA A 253 -1.41 -4.27 15.32
C ALA A 253 -0.77 -4.54 16.69
N ALA A 254 -1.36 -5.44 17.47
CA ALA A 254 -0.67 -6.10 18.57
C ALA A 254 0.01 -7.35 18.02
N VAL A 255 1.31 -7.45 18.20
CA VAL A 255 2.16 -8.48 17.61
C VAL A 255 2.89 -9.25 18.70
N PHE A 256 2.80 -10.57 18.63
CA PHE A 256 3.55 -11.50 19.49
C PHE A 256 4.48 -12.30 18.57
N MET A 257 5.76 -12.39 18.91
CA MET A 257 6.76 -13.01 18.03
C MET A 257 7.63 -14.00 18.79
N LYS A 258 7.92 -15.12 18.12
CA LYS A 258 8.80 -16.17 18.60
C LYS A 258 9.90 -16.45 17.60
N PHE A 259 11.12 -16.54 18.09
CA PHE A 259 12.29 -16.90 17.32
C PHE A 259 12.61 -18.39 17.48
N LYS A 260 13.42 -18.93 16.58
CA LYS A 260 13.98 -20.28 16.73
C LYS A 260 14.80 -20.38 18.01
N ASP A 261 14.82 -21.55 18.61
CA ASP A 261 15.55 -21.78 19.86
C ASP A 261 17.02 -21.37 19.73
N GLY A 262 17.50 -20.62 20.71
CA GLY A 262 18.87 -20.09 20.75
C GLY A 262 19.15 -18.88 19.84
N CYS A 263 18.13 -18.39 19.09
CA CYS A 263 18.30 -17.27 18.15
C CYS A 263 17.65 -15.95 18.61
N LYS A 264 17.03 -15.94 19.79
CA LYS A 264 16.34 -14.78 20.37
C LYS A 264 17.29 -13.58 20.50
N PRO A 265 17.07 -12.43 19.80
CA PRO A 265 17.84 -11.21 19.99
C PRO A 265 17.47 -10.51 21.30
N SER A 266 18.32 -9.63 21.83
CA SER A 266 17.94 -8.80 22.97
C SER A 266 16.96 -7.68 22.55
N ILE A 267 16.27 -7.07 23.51
CA ILE A 267 15.41 -5.90 23.28
C ILE A 267 16.19 -4.74 22.66
N GLU A 268 17.41 -4.52 23.14
CA GLU A 268 18.32 -3.48 22.65
C GLU A 268 18.72 -3.73 21.19
N GLN A 269 19.00 -4.98 20.82
CA GLN A 269 19.28 -5.36 19.43
C GLN A 269 18.08 -5.11 18.53
N ILE A 270 16.86 -5.49 18.95
CA ILE A 270 15.63 -5.24 18.20
C ILE A 270 15.42 -3.74 17.98
N LYS A 271 15.54 -2.92 19.04
CA LYS A 271 15.41 -1.45 18.93
C LYS A 271 16.47 -0.85 18.02
N ALA A 272 17.70 -1.30 18.14
CA ALA A 272 18.81 -0.86 17.28
C ALA A 272 18.56 -1.20 15.81
N ASP A 273 18.08 -2.41 15.52
CA ASP A 273 17.72 -2.82 14.15
C ASP A 273 16.59 -1.98 13.57
N TRP A 274 15.55 -1.71 14.35
CA TRP A 274 14.48 -0.82 13.92
C TRP A 274 14.97 0.61 13.63
N ALA A 275 15.81 1.16 14.51
CA ALA A 275 16.36 2.50 14.32
C ALA A 275 17.31 2.59 13.11
N ALA A 276 18.06 1.53 12.86
CA ALA A 276 19.02 1.46 11.75
C ALA A 276 18.39 1.07 10.40
N PHE A 277 17.19 0.49 10.42
CA PHE A 277 16.59 -0.06 9.18
C PHE A 277 16.42 0.99 8.10
N ARG A 278 17.00 0.72 6.96
CA ARG A 278 16.87 1.48 5.71
C ARG A 278 16.66 0.49 4.58
N GLY A 279 15.75 0.80 3.69
CA GLY A 279 15.51 0.00 2.50
C GLY A 279 15.79 0.79 1.21
N PRO A 280 15.61 0.18 0.03
CA PRO A 280 15.84 0.82 -1.25
C PRO A 280 15.16 2.18 -1.42
N ALA A 281 13.99 2.39 -0.82
CA ALA A 281 13.30 3.67 -0.89
C ALA A 281 14.09 4.82 -0.24
N GLN A 282 14.73 4.57 0.92
CA GLN A 282 15.58 5.54 1.61
C GLN A 282 16.94 5.69 0.93
N GLU A 283 17.53 4.59 0.46
CA GLU A 283 18.82 4.58 -0.24
C GLU A 283 18.77 5.40 -1.53
N LEU A 284 17.67 5.26 -2.29
CA LEU A 284 17.41 6.03 -3.51
C LEU A 284 16.86 7.44 -3.24
N GLN A 285 16.63 7.80 -1.97
CA GLN A 285 16.08 9.10 -1.56
C GLN A 285 14.79 9.45 -2.32
N LEU A 286 13.89 8.48 -2.45
CA LEU A 286 12.63 8.67 -3.17
C LEU A 286 11.79 9.78 -2.52
N PRO A 287 11.11 10.65 -3.30
CA PRO A 287 10.41 11.84 -2.78
C PRO A 287 9.38 11.55 -1.69
N SER A 288 8.66 10.44 -1.78
CA SER A 288 7.65 10.04 -0.80
C SER A 288 8.19 9.15 0.31
N ALA A 289 9.46 8.75 0.25
CA ALA A 289 10.07 7.92 1.28
C ALA A 289 10.17 8.68 2.61
N PRO A 290 9.80 8.06 3.74
CA PRO A 290 10.11 8.63 5.06
C PRO A 290 11.63 8.64 5.27
N LYS A 291 12.14 9.66 5.92
CA LYS A 291 13.58 9.75 6.25
C LYS A 291 13.98 8.63 7.22
N GLN A 292 13.14 8.39 8.21
CA GLN A 292 13.20 7.24 9.09
C GLN A 292 11.91 6.44 8.94
N PHE A 293 12.05 5.15 8.59
CA PHE A 293 10.89 4.33 8.29
C PHE A 293 10.21 3.78 9.55
N LEU A 294 11.02 3.24 10.50
CA LEU A 294 10.54 2.66 11.73
C LEU A 294 10.87 3.59 12.91
N HIS A 295 9.85 4.04 13.63
CA HIS A 295 9.99 4.90 14.81
C HIS A 295 9.53 4.16 16.05
N TYR A 296 10.42 3.96 17.02
CA TYR A 296 10.08 3.35 18.29
C TYR A 296 9.86 4.42 19.37
N PHE A 297 8.74 4.31 20.10
CA PHE A 297 8.37 5.13 21.22
C PHE A 297 8.62 4.40 22.54
N GLU A 298 9.27 5.05 23.48
CA GLU A 298 9.53 4.51 24.83
C GLU A 298 8.34 4.72 25.78
N GLU A 299 7.48 5.69 25.48
CA GLU A 299 6.32 6.01 26.32
C GLU A 299 5.34 4.81 26.35
N PRO A 300 4.83 4.45 27.53
CA PRO A 300 4.06 3.24 27.73
C PRO A 300 2.67 3.26 27.09
N ASP A 301 2.16 4.41 26.65
CA ASP A 301 0.89 4.62 26.00
C ASP A 301 0.98 4.93 24.49
N ARG A 302 2.18 4.77 23.91
CA ARG A 302 2.44 4.99 22.47
C ARG A 302 2.75 3.68 21.73
N PRO A 303 2.44 3.57 20.40
CA PRO A 303 1.84 4.59 19.55
C PRO A 303 0.32 4.71 19.73
N GLN A 304 -0.21 5.91 19.45
CA GLN A 304 -1.64 6.20 19.41
C GLN A 304 -2.07 6.64 18.01
N THR A 305 -3.20 6.13 17.51
CA THR A 305 -3.64 6.41 16.13
C THR A 305 -3.75 7.89 15.81
N ARG A 306 -4.30 8.68 16.75
CA ARG A 306 -4.52 10.12 16.56
C ARG A 306 -3.22 10.93 16.57
N LEU A 307 -2.26 10.54 17.40
CA LEU A 307 -1.01 11.28 17.60
C LEU A 307 0.06 10.91 16.57
N ASP A 308 0.15 9.62 16.19
CA ASP A 308 1.34 9.07 15.53
C ASP A 308 1.13 8.65 14.07
N ARG A 309 -0.13 8.49 13.63
CA ARG A 309 -0.41 8.03 12.26
C ARG A 309 0.13 8.95 11.16
N MET A 310 0.34 10.25 11.47
CA MET A 310 0.84 11.23 10.49
C MET A 310 2.35 11.43 10.52
N LEU A 311 3.09 10.64 11.31
CA LEU A 311 4.53 10.72 11.37
C LEU A 311 5.14 10.53 9.96
N GLU A 312 6.16 11.35 9.62
CA GLU A 312 6.74 11.38 8.28
C GLU A 312 5.66 11.50 7.17
N ARG A 313 4.71 12.40 7.36
CA ARG A 313 3.58 12.62 6.44
C ARG A 313 2.69 11.37 6.26
N GLY A 314 2.60 10.52 7.30
CA GLY A 314 1.84 9.28 7.28
C GLY A 314 2.54 8.13 6.55
N MET A 315 3.83 8.26 6.26
CA MET A 315 4.61 7.24 5.56
C MET A 315 5.50 6.39 6.48
N ALA A 316 5.74 6.81 7.72
CA ALA A 316 6.44 6.02 8.72
C ALA A 316 5.55 4.95 9.37
N VAL A 317 6.19 3.99 10.02
CA VAL A 317 5.57 3.01 10.90
C VAL A 317 5.99 3.35 12.33
N SER A 318 5.01 3.56 13.20
CA SER A 318 5.22 3.86 14.62
C SER A 318 5.16 2.57 15.43
N LEU A 319 6.17 2.34 16.26
CA LEU A 319 6.33 1.13 17.07
C LEU A 319 6.42 1.52 18.55
N GLY A 320 5.99 0.64 19.43
CA GLY A 320 6.13 0.84 20.87
C GLY A 320 5.78 -0.42 21.65
N ARG A 321 5.89 -0.33 22.96
CA ARG A 321 5.47 -1.43 23.84
C ARG A 321 6.27 -2.73 23.64
N LEU A 322 7.50 -2.69 23.13
CA LEU A 322 8.36 -3.87 23.03
C LEU A 322 8.73 -4.35 24.44
N ARG A 323 8.39 -5.60 24.73
CA ARG A 323 8.64 -6.24 26.03
C ARG A 323 8.61 -7.75 25.90
N GLU A 324 9.15 -8.43 26.88
CA GLU A 324 9.06 -9.90 26.97
C GLU A 324 7.62 -10.38 27.11
N ASP A 325 7.38 -11.58 26.63
CA ASP A 325 6.10 -12.28 26.73
C ASP A 325 6.27 -13.64 27.43
N THR A 326 5.20 -14.15 28.02
CA THR A 326 5.20 -15.42 28.78
C THR A 326 4.99 -16.66 27.91
N GLN A 327 4.45 -16.50 26.69
CA GLN A 327 4.15 -17.61 25.75
C GLN A 327 4.98 -17.51 24.47
N TYR A 328 5.28 -16.28 24.06
CA TYR A 328 6.18 -15.93 22.98
C TYR A 328 7.46 -15.37 23.56
N ASP A 329 8.42 -14.99 22.72
CA ASP A 329 9.63 -14.33 23.20
C ASP A 329 9.37 -12.86 23.51
N TYR A 330 8.67 -12.17 22.58
CA TYR A 330 8.39 -10.74 22.69
C TYR A 330 7.03 -10.39 22.15
N LYS A 331 6.54 -9.24 22.58
CA LYS A 331 5.36 -8.56 22.03
C LYS A 331 5.58 -7.08 21.89
N PHE A 332 4.96 -6.49 20.87
CA PHE A 332 5.00 -5.04 20.61
C PHE A 332 3.69 -4.56 19.97
N VAL A 333 3.57 -3.25 19.81
CA VAL A 333 2.46 -2.61 19.07
C VAL A 333 3.04 -1.83 17.90
N GLY A 334 2.44 -2.01 16.72
CA GLY A 334 2.76 -1.25 15.52
C GLY A 334 1.55 -0.47 15.01
N LEU A 335 1.81 0.67 14.37
CA LEU A 335 0.79 1.56 13.79
C LEU A 335 1.29 2.10 12.46
N SER A 336 0.40 2.10 11.45
CA SER A 336 0.64 2.79 10.18
C SER A 336 -0.61 3.51 9.69
N HIS A 337 -0.44 4.56 8.88
CA HIS A 337 -1.57 5.23 8.24
C HIS A 337 -2.10 4.41 7.07
N ASN A 338 -3.30 3.87 7.19
CA ASN A 338 -3.88 2.91 6.25
C ASN A 338 -4.21 3.50 4.87
N THR A 339 -4.56 4.79 4.75
CA THR A 339 -4.88 5.41 3.45
C THR A 339 -3.69 6.12 2.80
N LEU A 340 -2.63 6.42 3.57
CA LEU A 340 -1.35 6.92 3.08
C LEU A 340 -0.37 5.76 2.89
N ARG A 341 0.42 5.40 3.89
CA ARG A 341 1.37 4.28 3.81
C ARG A 341 0.70 3.00 3.30
N GLY A 342 -0.47 2.70 3.87
CA GLY A 342 -1.24 1.48 3.56
C GLY A 342 -1.97 1.50 2.21
N ALA A 343 -2.10 2.62 1.53
CA ALA A 343 -2.83 2.72 0.25
C ALA A 343 -2.13 3.66 -0.74
N ALA A 344 -2.71 4.83 -1.01
CA ALA A 344 -2.26 5.72 -2.09
C ALA A 344 -0.80 6.16 -1.94
N GLY A 345 -0.34 6.53 -0.73
CA GLY A 345 1.04 6.93 -0.50
C GLY A 345 2.04 5.80 -0.76
N GLY A 346 1.71 4.57 -0.32
CA GLY A 346 2.54 3.40 -0.62
C GLY A 346 2.58 3.06 -2.12
N ALA A 347 1.50 3.30 -2.86
CA ALA A 347 1.49 3.11 -4.31
C ALA A 347 2.27 4.22 -5.03
N VAL A 348 2.21 5.48 -4.56
CA VAL A 348 3.05 6.57 -5.08
C VAL A 348 4.53 6.22 -4.88
N LEU A 349 4.93 5.78 -3.70
CA LEU A 349 6.30 5.36 -3.41
C LEU A 349 6.74 4.16 -4.29
N LEU A 350 5.84 3.22 -4.57
CA LEU A 350 6.10 2.12 -5.51
C LEU A 350 6.31 2.64 -6.94
N ALA A 351 5.51 3.62 -7.39
CA ALA A 351 5.70 4.24 -8.70
C ALA A 351 7.05 4.97 -8.80
N GLU A 352 7.45 5.68 -7.74
CA GLU A 352 8.78 6.31 -7.65
C GLU A 352 9.90 5.27 -7.77
N LEU A 353 9.78 4.13 -7.06
CA LEU A 353 10.73 3.02 -7.15
C LEU A 353 10.82 2.45 -8.58
N LEU A 354 9.67 2.26 -9.24
CA LEU A 354 9.60 1.78 -10.63
C LEU A 354 10.26 2.75 -11.61
N CYS A 355 10.06 4.06 -11.43
CA CYS A 355 10.71 5.10 -12.23
C CYS A 355 12.23 5.12 -11.98
N ALA A 356 12.65 5.09 -10.71
CA ALA A 356 14.08 5.11 -10.35
C ALA A 356 14.85 3.89 -10.90
N ASN A 357 14.19 2.73 -11.00
CA ASN A 357 14.76 1.51 -11.57
C ASN A 357 14.53 1.37 -13.10
N GLY A 358 13.95 2.38 -13.77
CA GLY A 358 13.78 2.41 -15.22
C GLY A 358 12.66 1.53 -15.79
N TYR A 359 11.81 0.93 -14.96
CA TYR A 359 10.65 0.14 -15.42
C TYR A 359 9.57 1.03 -16.04
N ILE A 360 9.33 2.23 -15.48
CA ILE A 360 8.47 3.26 -16.05
C ILE A 360 9.37 4.31 -16.73
N GLN A 361 9.10 4.58 -18.00
CA GLN A 361 9.82 5.56 -18.81
C GLN A 361 8.84 6.59 -19.36
N GLN A 362 9.31 7.82 -19.52
CA GLN A 362 8.56 8.89 -20.19
C GLN A 362 8.39 8.59 -21.68
N VAL A 363 7.24 8.94 -22.23
CA VAL A 363 6.90 8.81 -23.66
C VAL A 363 7.08 10.14 -24.40
#